data_0dfc1c7c433909aa504ce3b8063d9b32
#
_entry.id   0dfc1c7c433909aa504ce3b8063d9b32
#
_cell.length_a   1.000
_cell.length_b   1.000
_cell.length_c   1.000
_cell.angle_alpha   90.00
_cell.angle_beta   90.00
_cell.angle_gamma   90.00
#
_symmetry.space_group_name_H-M   'P 1'
#
loop_
_entity.id
_entity.type
_entity.pdbx_description
1 polymer ?
#
loop_
_entity_poly.entity_id
_entity_poly.type
_entity_poly.pdbx_seq_one_letter_code
_entity_poly.pdbx_strand_id
1 'polypeptide(L)'
;MDWMDKYVNSFDKPMFICEYAHSMGNAIGNLKEYWESIESSTTTVGGAIWDWVDQAIYEPHEILAGTYEGRLRTGYDFPGPHQGNFCSNGIITADRKPTPKLAQVKAVQAWIKFELAGVDAKANTATINIKNTYDFINTADHTLRFEIVKNGHIVAKGKQVMPVIEVDGQATVTLPLEGVVLKNAAKAGEEIMVNLYADQNKATVWSEAGHEVASTQFELNARPAALAAIKVDKKAEKLAVEDTEKTLKVGNKAIAAVFCKETGVMTSLKFNGQEIINGKDGFMYDNYRFIENDRSCKPGNGLDSIGTCEIVPSKGGSVIVKTTRGGQLASQVITYTLLPNGTVDMDVTLTPQAKELRRAGLVANIVPGLRNVNYWAYGPDENYNDRKESTMVGRYQTTVDDMVVYYQKPQSMGNREGLRELTLTDAKGKGVRIETQGEVSFSALPYNDMHLAKTNHMYELKKDPFITLHIDGKYRGVGNASCGPDTMEKYKIV
;
A
#
# COMPACT_ATOMS: atom_id res chain seq x y z
N MET A 1 20.74 -4.67 9.64
CA MET A 1 20.94 -3.41 10.37
C MET A 1 21.74 -3.62 11.64
N ASP A 2 21.49 -4.65 12.45
CA ASP A 2 22.27 -4.90 13.68
C ASP A 2 23.80 -4.84 13.48
N TRP A 3 24.31 -5.22 12.30
CA TRP A 3 25.73 -5.10 11.98
C TRP A 3 26.17 -3.65 11.73
N MET A 4 25.32 -2.81 11.12
CA MET A 4 25.63 -1.38 10.94
C MET A 4 25.69 -0.68 12.31
N ASP A 5 24.69 -0.89 13.14
CA ASP A 5 24.65 -0.30 14.48
C ASP A 5 25.84 -0.76 15.33
N LYS A 6 26.28 -2.01 15.13
CA LYS A 6 27.45 -2.55 15.81
C LYS A 6 28.77 -1.87 15.39
N TYR A 7 28.87 -1.45 14.12
CA TYR A 7 30.11 -0.91 13.56
C TYR A 7 30.08 0.61 13.36
N VAL A 8 28.91 1.24 13.49
CA VAL A 8 28.77 2.70 13.50
C VAL A 8 29.70 3.28 14.57
N ASN A 9 30.53 4.25 14.19
CA ASN A 9 31.52 4.89 15.06
C ASN A 9 32.60 3.96 15.65
N SER A 10 32.78 2.74 15.15
CA SER A 10 33.81 1.82 15.62
C SER A 10 35.15 1.92 14.85
N PHE A 11 35.20 2.79 13.83
CA PHE A 11 36.39 3.02 13.00
C PHE A 11 36.91 4.43 13.16
N ASP A 12 38.22 4.59 13.00
CA ASP A 12 38.94 5.88 12.98
C ASP A 12 39.05 6.49 11.57
N LYS A 13 38.50 5.80 10.55
CA LYS A 13 38.47 6.21 9.14
C LYS A 13 37.04 6.27 8.63
N PRO A 14 36.78 7.12 7.61
CA PRO A 14 35.49 7.13 6.97
C PRO A 14 35.09 5.75 6.43
N MET A 15 33.89 5.31 6.74
CA MET A 15 33.28 4.06 6.25
C MET A 15 32.28 4.36 5.14
N PHE A 16 32.50 3.75 3.98
CA PHE A 16 31.57 3.79 2.85
C PHE A 16 31.02 2.39 2.60
N ILE A 17 29.70 2.27 2.48
CA ILE A 17 29.04 0.99 2.20
C ILE A 17 28.99 0.82 0.69
N CYS A 18 29.86 -0.06 0.15
CA CYS A 18 30.03 -0.22 -1.30
C CYS A 18 28.76 -0.74 -2.02
N GLU A 19 27.92 -1.52 -1.34
CA GLU A 19 26.60 -1.97 -1.78
C GLU A 19 25.65 -2.05 -0.59
N TYR A 20 24.46 -1.45 -0.71
CA TYR A 20 23.39 -1.61 0.26
C TYR A 20 22.03 -1.44 -0.41
N ALA A 21 20.94 -1.73 0.32
CA ALA A 21 19.58 -1.55 -0.14
C ALA A 21 19.33 -2.20 -1.52
N HIS A 22 19.70 -3.49 -1.65
CA HIS A 22 19.58 -4.26 -2.89
C HIS A 22 18.16 -4.23 -3.41
N SER A 23 17.96 -3.63 -4.60
CA SER A 23 16.67 -3.17 -5.10
C SER A 23 15.99 -4.14 -6.06
N MET A 24 16.34 -5.43 -6.01
CA MET A 24 15.82 -6.45 -6.91
C MET A 24 14.29 -6.57 -6.80
N GLY A 25 13.60 -6.44 -7.93
CA GLY A 25 12.15 -6.56 -8.01
C GLY A 25 11.41 -5.60 -7.09
N ASN A 26 10.41 -6.09 -6.36
CA ASN A 26 9.66 -5.31 -5.38
C ASN A 26 10.42 -5.26 -4.05
N ALA A 27 11.54 -4.56 -4.05
CA ALA A 27 12.40 -4.32 -2.91
C ALA A 27 12.56 -2.83 -2.64
N ILE A 28 13.52 -2.52 -1.91
CA ILE A 28 14.07 -1.43 -1.17
C ILE A 28 13.22 -1.09 0.06
N GLY A 29 12.87 -2.13 0.83
CA GLY A 29 12.38 -1.97 2.20
C GLY A 29 13.48 -1.53 3.16
N ASN A 30 13.12 -1.02 4.33
CA ASN A 30 14.02 -0.56 5.41
C ASN A 30 15.02 0.56 5.01
N LEU A 31 14.81 1.27 3.90
CA LEU A 31 15.75 2.31 3.44
C LEU A 31 15.85 3.47 4.45
N LYS A 32 14.74 3.81 5.09
CA LYS A 32 14.68 4.83 6.13
C LYS A 32 15.63 4.48 7.27
N GLU A 33 15.60 3.26 7.77
CA GLU A 33 16.43 2.83 8.88
C GLU A 33 17.92 2.74 8.53
N TYR A 34 18.24 2.43 7.26
CA TYR A 34 19.63 2.58 6.81
C TYR A 34 20.11 4.01 6.94
N TRP A 35 19.31 4.97 6.49
CA TRP A 35 19.70 6.38 6.54
C TRP A 35 19.66 6.95 7.95
N GLU A 36 18.74 6.55 8.80
CA GLU A 36 18.77 6.89 10.23
C GLU A 36 20.08 6.43 10.89
N SER A 37 20.56 5.23 10.55
CA SER A 37 21.84 4.71 11.06
C SER A 37 23.05 5.45 10.45
N ILE A 38 23.04 5.74 9.15
CA ILE A 38 24.09 6.49 8.46
C ILE A 38 24.21 7.92 9.02
N GLU A 39 23.10 8.65 9.10
CA GLU A 39 23.05 10.03 9.57
C GLU A 39 23.38 10.17 11.06
N SER A 40 23.21 9.12 11.86
CA SER A 40 23.59 9.09 13.27
C SER A 40 25.10 8.84 13.50
N SER A 41 25.83 8.44 12.46
CA SER A 41 27.24 8.08 12.51
C SER A 41 28.16 9.29 12.30
N THR A 42 29.26 9.35 13.02
CA THR A 42 30.35 10.32 12.80
C THR A 42 31.41 9.79 11.83
N THR A 43 31.36 8.53 11.44
CA THR A 43 32.34 7.88 10.58
C THR A 43 31.77 7.31 9.31
N THR A 44 30.47 6.97 9.25
CA THR A 44 29.82 6.47 8.04
C THR A 44 29.45 7.64 7.12
N VAL A 45 30.01 7.64 5.91
CA VAL A 45 29.83 8.72 4.93
C VAL A 45 28.77 8.40 3.86
N GLY A 46 28.04 7.31 4.04
CA GLY A 46 26.99 6.87 3.12
C GLY A 46 27.31 5.55 2.42
N GLY A 47 26.69 5.32 1.26
CA GLY A 47 26.87 4.10 0.50
C GLY A 47 26.26 4.18 -0.90
N ALA A 48 26.48 3.16 -1.71
CA ALA A 48 25.92 2.99 -3.03
C ALA A 48 24.74 1.99 -3.00
N ILE A 49 23.54 2.46 -3.34
CA ILE A 49 22.39 1.58 -3.52
C ILE A 49 22.67 0.62 -4.68
N TRP A 50 22.41 -0.67 -4.50
CA TRP A 50 22.54 -1.63 -5.56
C TRP A 50 21.17 -2.03 -6.11
N ASP A 51 20.76 -1.52 -7.28
CA ASP A 51 21.51 -0.75 -8.25
C ASP A 51 20.68 0.49 -8.70
N TRP A 52 21.27 1.38 -9.49
CA TRP A 52 20.56 2.52 -10.03
C TRP A 52 19.55 2.10 -11.09
N VAL A 53 19.94 1.21 -12.01
CA VAL A 53 19.19 0.83 -13.20
C VAL A 53 19.13 -0.69 -13.34
N ASP A 54 17.94 -1.23 -13.64
CA ASP A 54 17.83 -2.61 -14.08
C ASP A 54 18.72 -2.89 -15.30
N GLN A 55 19.47 -4.00 -15.28
CA GLN A 55 20.44 -4.35 -16.30
C GLN A 55 19.84 -5.29 -17.37
N ALA A 56 18.68 -4.96 -17.90
CA ALA A 56 18.05 -5.68 -19.00
C ALA A 56 18.30 -4.96 -20.34
N ILE A 57 18.25 -5.70 -21.43
CA ILE A 57 18.55 -5.15 -22.77
C ILE A 57 17.45 -5.51 -23.76
N TYR A 58 17.34 -4.69 -24.82
CA TYR A 58 16.55 -5.01 -26.00
C TYR A 58 17.37 -5.81 -27.00
N GLU A 59 16.73 -6.69 -27.74
CA GLU A 59 17.36 -7.39 -28.85
C GLU A 59 17.72 -6.38 -29.95
N PRO A 60 18.90 -6.47 -30.57
CA PRO A 60 19.34 -5.51 -31.64
C PRO A 60 18.35 -5.40 -32.78
N HIS A 61 17.74 -6.50 -33.23
CA HIS A 61 16.77 -6.47 -34.33
C HIS A 61 15.47 -5.76 -33.95
N GLU A 62 15.05 -5.83 -32.70
CA GLU A 62 13.86 -5.10 -32.17
C GLU A 62 14.14 -3.59 -32.14
N ILE A 63 15.37 -3.19 -31.74
CA ILE A 63 15.80 -1.78 -31.76
C ILE A 63 15.77 -1.24 -33.17
N LEU A 64 16.36 -1.96 -34.13
CA LEU A 64 16.41 -1.57 -35.54
C LEU A 64 15.02 -1.49 -36.19
N ALA A 65 14.11 -2.36 -35.78
CA ALA A 65 12.72 -2.37 -36.22
C ALA A 65 11.83 -1.36 -35.51
N GLY A 66 12.28 -0.75 -34.40
CA GLY A 66 11.47 0.11 -33.54
C GLY A 66 10.34 -0.65 -32.81
N THR A 67 10.51 -1.95 -32.59
CA THR A 67 9.45 -2.85 -32.03
C THR A 67 9.77 -3.34 -30.63
N TYR A 68 10.66 -2.69 -29.92
CA TYR A 68 11.15 -3.10 -28.59
C TYR A 68 10.22 -2.78 -27.42
N GLU A 69 8.97 -2.47 -27.64
CA GLU A 69 7.97 -2.04 -26.66
C GLU A 69 7.92 -2.91 -25.39
N GLY A 70 8.74 -2.55 -24.39
CA GLY A 70 8.79 -3.22 -23.09
C GLY A 70 9.34 -4.66 -23.11
N ARG A 71 9.89 -5.14 -24.21
CA ARG A 71 10.49 -6.49 -24.34
C ARG A 71 11.92 -6.53 -23.88
N LEU A 72 12.16 -6.08 -22.67
CA LEU A 72 13.48 -6.14 -22.06
C LEU A 72 13.89 -7.58 -21.75
N ARG A 73 15.10 -7.96 -22.14
CA ARG A 73 15.67 -9.29 -22.01
C ARG A 73 16.57 -9.40 -20.80
N THR A 74 16.51 -10.54 -20.13
CA THR A 74 17.37 -10.88 -18.99
C THR A 74 18.06 -12.22 -19.23
N GLY A 75 18.74 -12.78 -18.24
CA GLY A 75 19.43 -14.05 -18.35
C GLY A 75 18.60 -15.21 -18.88
N TYR A 76 17.27 -15.22 -18.62
CA TYR A 76 16.36 -16.27 -19.16
C TYR A 76 16.35 -16.32 -20.70
N ASP A 77 16.68 -15.23 -21.36
CA ASP A 77 16.48 -15.03 -22.79
C ASP A 77 17.73 -15.30 -23.64
N PHE A 78 18.85 -15.62 -22.96
CA PHE A 78 20.13 -15.83 -23.62
C PHE A 78 20.65 -17.26 -23.43
N PRO A 79 21.36 -17.82 -24.45
CA PRO A 79 21.91 -19.16 -24.34
C PRO A 79 23.06 -19.22 -23.35
N GLY A 80 23.25 -20.38 -22.72
CA GLY A 80 24.34 -20.64 -21.79
C GLY A 80 23.96 -20.50 -20.34
N PRO A 81 24.93 -20.55 -19.42
CA PRO A 81 24.68 -20.37 -17.99
C PRO A 81 24.16 -18.96 -17.69
N HIS A 82 23.10 -18.85 -16.89
CA HIS A 82 22.50 -17.56 -16.50
C HIS A 82 21.91 -17.62 -15.09
N GLN A 83 21.65 -16.46 -14.53
CA GLN A 83 20.98 -16.28 -13.23
C GLN A 83 19.58 -15.63 -13.34
N GLY A 84 18.92 -15.84 -14.48
CA GLY A 84 17.56 -15.33 -14.72
C GLY A 84 17.51 -13.81 -14.72
N ASN A 85 16.62 -13.26 -13.87
CA ASN A 85 16.42 -11.83 -13.70
C ASN A 85 17.29 -11.24 -12.55
N PHE A 86 18.33 -11.93 -12.11
CA PHE A 86 19.17 -11.44 -10.99
C PHE A 86 19.86 -10.09 -11.28
N CYS A 87 19.97 -9.71 -12.54
CA CYS A 87 20.45 -8.40 -12.99
C CYS A 87 19.42 -7.26 -12.87
N SER A 88 18.18 -7.55 -12.44
CA SER A 88 17.10 -6.56 -12.34
C SER A 88 17.04 -5.95 -10.94
N ASN A 89 18.07 -5.19 -10.59
CA ASN A 89 18.32 -4.64 -9.25
C ASN A 89 18.10 -3.14 -9.16
N GLY A 90 17.64 -2.50 -10.24
CA GLY A 90 17.58 -1.05 -10.35
C GLY A 90 16.45 -0.43 -9.52
N ILE A 91 16.67 0.79 -9.04
CA ILE A 91 15.60 1.66 -8.53
C ILE A 91 14.81 2.31 -9.66
N ILE A 92 15.31 2.25 -10.91
CA ILE A 92 14.58 2.59 -12.14
C ILE A 92 14.66 1.42 -13.11
N THR A 93 13.75 1.40 -14.09
CA THR A 93 13.73 0.36 -15.10
C THR A 93 14.92 0.45 -16.07
N ALA A 94 15.22 -0.63 -16.81
CA ALA A 94 16.31 -0.63 -17.80
C ALA A 94 16.14 0.40 -18.92
N ASP A 95 14.90 0.77 -19.27
CA ASP A 95 14.56 1.84 -20.20
C ASP A 95 14.43 3.22 -19.54
N ARG A 96 14.99 3.37 -18.32
CA ARG A 96 15.13 4.62 -17.56
C ARG A 96 13.81 5.23 -17.07
N LYS A 97 12.76 4.45 -16.91
CA LYS A 97 11.50 4.94 -16.34
C LYS A 97 11.56 4.95 -14.80
N PRO A 98 11.07 6.01 -14.14
CA PRO A 98 10.94 6.05 -12.70
C PRO A 98 10.06 4.92 -12.17
N THR A 99 10.38 4.45 -10.97
CA THR A 99 9.56 3.48 -10.22
C THR A 99 9.22 4.05 -8.83
N PRO A 100 8.30 3.45 -8.09
CA PRO A 100 8.03 3.84 -6.69
C PRO A 100 9.27 3.78 -5.78
N LYS A 101 10.27 2.97 -6.15
CA LYS A 101 11.56 2.88 -5.42
C LYS A 101 12.36 4.18 -5.51
N LEU A 102 12.36 4.83 -6.68
CA LEU A 102 13.04 6.13 -6.86
C LEU A 102 12.40 7.21 -6.00
N ALA A 103 11.05 7.24 -5.93
CA ALA A 103 10.33 8.17 -5.06
C ALA A 103 10.70 7.96 -3.58
N GLN A 104 10.82 6.69 -3.15
CA GLN A 104 11.27 6.34 -1.80
C GLN A 104 12.68 6.84 -1.50
N VAL A 105 13.62 6.68 -2.45
CA VAL A 105 14.99 7.20 -2.30
C VAL A 105 14.97 8.71 -2.14
N LYS A 106 14.22 9.43 -3.01
CA LYS A 106 14.06 10.89 -2.91
C LYS A 106 13.55 11.32 -1.52
N ALA A 107 12.52 10.67 -1.01
CA ALA A 107 11.91 11.02 0.27
C ALA A 107 12.86 10.77 1.46
N VAL A 108 13.52 9.63 1.47
CA VAL A 108 14.43 9.23 2.57
C VAL A 108 15.70 10.09 2.58
N GLN A 109 16.26 10.38 1.41
CA GLN A 109 17.49 11.16 1.26
C GLN A 109 17.26 12.68 1.17
N ALA A 110 16.05 13.16 1.42
CA ALA A 110 15.77 14.59 1.45
C ALA A 110 16.61 15.31 2.52
N TRP A 111 17.24 16.44 2.17
CA TRP A 111 18.13 17.20 3.04
C TRP A 111 17.43 18.21 3.94
N ILE A 112 16.16 18.50 3.68
CA ILE A 112 15.31 19.29 4.59
C ILE A 112 14.38 18.30 5.28
N LYS A 113 14.51 18.18 6.60
CA LYS A 113 13.71 17.28 7.42
C LYS A 113 12.66 18.07 8.19
N PHE A 114 11.47 17.50 8.30
CA PHE A 114 10.37 18.08 9.09
C PHE A 114 10.02 17.17 10.25
N GLU A 115 9.64 17.77 11.37
CA GLU A 115 9.17 17.08 12.56
C GLU A 115 7.97 17.83 13.15
N LEU A 116 6.91 17.12 13.52
CA LEU A 116 5.79 17.70 14.23
C LEU A 116 6.16 17.91 15.70
N ALA A 117 6.43 19.18 16.07
CA ALA A 117 6.80 19.54 17.43
C ALA A 117 5.59 19.62 18.37
N GLY A 118 4.41 19.94 17.84
CA GLY A 118 3.19 19.99 18.64
C GLY A 118 1.97 20.47 17.88
N VAL A 119 0.82 20.26 18.51
CA VAL A 119 -0.50 20.67 18.00
C VAL A 119 -1.25 21.40 19.12
N ASP A 120 -1.68 22.65 18.87
CA ASP A 120 -2.55 23.37 19.79
C ASP A 120 -3.98 23.42 19.24
N ALA A 121 -4.83 22.54 19.78
CA ALA A 121 -6.24 22.48 19.39
C ALA A 121 -7.07 23.70 19.83
N LYS A 122 -6.59 24.51 20.77
CA LYS A 122 -7.26 25.72 21.23
C LYS A 122 -6.94 26.94 20.33
N ALA A 123 -5.65 27.08 20.00
CA ALA A 123 -5.17 28.07 19.04
C ALA A 123 -5.41 27.65 17.59
N ASN A 124 -5.74 26.40 17.34
CA ASN A 124 -5.91 25.78 16.02
C ASN A 124 -4.66 25.90 15.14
N THR A 125 -3.51 25.53 15.70
CA THR A 125 -2.20 25.60 15.04
C THR A 125 -1.42 24.31 15.17
N ALA A 126 -0.49 24.10 14.23
CA ALA A 126 0.54 23.07 14.32
C ALA A 126 1.93 23.72 14.34
N THR A 127 2.82 23.21 15.18
CA THR A 127 4.20 23.65 15.30
C THR A 127 5.11 22.62 14.66
N ILE A 128 5.94 23.07 13.72
CA ILE A 128 6.83 22.22 12.92
C ILE A 128 8.28 22.63 13.16
N ASN A 129 9.12 21.68 13.53
CA ASN A 129 10.57 21.83 13.50
C ASN A 129 11.05 21.51 12.08
N ILE A 130 11.94 22.36 11.56
CA ILE A 130 12.58 22.21 10.26
C ILE A 130 14.07 22.12 10.51
N LYS A 131 14.70 21.04 10.07
CA LYS A 131 16.15 20.84 10.17
C LYS A 131 16.76 20.91 8.77
N ASN A 132 17.84 21.66 8.63
CA ASN A 132 18.69 21.68 7.46
C ASN A 132 19.82 20.66 7.65
N THR A 133 19.87 19.62 6.80
CA THR A 133 20.94 18.62 6.78
C THR A 133 21.80 18.72 5.52
N TYR A 134 21.72 19.82 4.77
CA TYR A 134 22.69 20.12 3.73
C TYR A 134 24.08 20.41 4.33
N ASP A 135 25.13 20.01 3.64
CA ASP A 135 26.52 20.23 4.08
C ASP A 135 27.06 21.60 3.70
N PHE A 136 26.49 22.27 2.67
CA PHE A 136 27.14 23.45 2.06
C PHE A 136 26.20 24.63 1.82
N ILE A 137 24.89 24.45 1.96
CA ILE A 137 23.90 25.51 1.69
C ILE A 137 22.91 25.67 2.84
N ASN A 138 22.44 26.89 3.03
CA ASN A 138 21.32 27.16 3.92
C ASN A 138 19.99 27.10 3.15
N THR A 139 18.89 27.32 3.86
CA THR A 139 17.53 27.18 3.30
C THR A 139 16.96 28.46 2.67
N ALA A 140 17.75 29.53 2.48
CA ALA A 140 17.31 30.84 1.98
C ALA A 140 16.60 30.75 0.60
N ASP A 141 17.02 29.82 -0.26
CA ASP A 141 16.46 29.64 -1.59
C ASP A 141 15.30 28.60 -1.64
N HIS A 142 14.61 28.41 -0.52
CA HIS A 142 13.46 27.50 -0.42
C HIS A 142 12.19 28.21 0.07
N THR A 143 11.06 27.64 -0.30
CA THR A 143 9.72 28.03 0.20
C THR A 143 9.11 26.86 0.95
N LEU A 144 8.53 27.14 2.12
CA LEU A 144 7.68 26.17 2.83
C LEU A 144 6.27 26.26 2.26
N ARG A 145 5.83 25.22 1.60
CA ARG A 145 4.45 25.04 1.14
C ARG A 145 3.76 24.02 2.05
N PHE A 146 2.49 24.21 2.33
CA PHE A 146 1.72 23.28 3.13
C PHE A 146 0.27 23.16 2.65
N GLU A 147 -0.33 22.01 2.94
CA GLU A 147 -1.73 21.70 2.67
C GLU A 147 -2.38 21.12 3.91
N ILE A 148 -3.56 21.62 4.27
CA ILE A 148 -4.37 21.04 5.33
C ILE A 148 -5.32 20.04 4.70
N VAL A 149 -5.29 18.82 5.22
CA VAL A 149 -6.07 17.68 4.70
C VAL A 149 -7.09 17.26 5.74
N LYS A 150 -8.35 17.15 5.33
CA LYS A 150 -9.46 16.66 6.16
C LYS A 150 -10.13 15.48 5.46
N ASN A 151 -10.15 14.30 6.11
CA ASN A 151 -10.73 13.09 5.56
C ASN A 151 -10.22 12.77 4.13
N GLY A 152 -8.92 12.97 3.92
CA GLY A 152 -8.25 12.77 2.64
C GLY A 152 -8.45 13.87 1.60
N HIS A 153 -9.21 14.92 1.87
CA HIS A 153 -9.42 16.08 0.98
C HIS A 153 -8.58 17.27 1.42
N ILE A 154 -7.88 17.89 0.48
CA ILE A 154 -7.18 19.16 0.72
C ILE A 154 -8.24 20.24 0.89
N VAL A 155 -8.29 20.86 2.07
CA VAL A 155 -9.28 21.90 2.43
C VAL A 155 -8.69 23.29 2.50
N ALA A 156 -7.37 23.41 2.69
CA ALA A 156 -6.64 24.66 2.62
C ALA A 156 -5.21 24.45 2.12
N LYS A 157 -4.63 25.47 1.52
CA LYS A 157 -3.25 25.51 1.05
C LYS A 157 -2.60 26.81 1.47
N GLY A 158 -1.33 26.75 1.84
CA GLY A 158 -0.56 27.91 2.22
C GLY A 158 0.88 27.83 1.77
N LYS A 159 1.52 28.99 1.74
CA LYS A 159 2.96 29.16 1.53
C LYS A 159 3.48 30.19 2.50
N GLN A 160 4.67 29.97 3.01
CA GLN A 160 5.41 30.97 3.77
C GLN A 160 6.89 30.90 3.41
N VAL A 161 7.60 31.98 3.68
CA VAL A 161 9.05 32.02 3.51
C VAL A 161 9.67 30.97 4.44
N MET A 162 10.53 30.11 3.88
CA MET A 162 11.31 29.18 4.67
C MET A 162 12.25 30.01 5.58
N PRO A 163 12.30 29.74 6.89
CA PRO A 163 13.34 30.36 7.74
C PRO A 163 14.73 30.08 7.14
N VAL A 164 15.64 31.07 7.21
CA VAL A 164 17.03 30.84 6.85
C VAL A 164 17.67 29.99 7.95
N ILE A 165 17.96 28.74 7.62
CA ILE A 165 18.54 27.77 8.52
C ILE A 165 19.93 27.41 7.98
N GLU A 166 20.95 27.70 8.74
CA GLU A 166 22.33 27.36 8.38
C GLU A 166 22.56 25.84 8.40
N VAL A 167 23.67 25.40 7.85
CA VAL A 167 24.10 23.99 7.83
C VAL A 167 24.01 23.41 9.25
N ASP A 168 23.42 22.21 9.36
CA ASP A 168 23.14 21.50 10.62
C ASP A 168 22.24 22.26 11.62
N GLY A 169 21.66 23.39 11.19
CA GLY A 169 20.76 24.19 12.01
C GLY A 169 19.31 23.67 11.98
N GLN A 170 18.51 24.26 12.87
CA GLN A 170 17.08 24.03 12.91
C GLN A 170 16.31 25.31 13.23
N ALA A 171 15.07 25.37 12.80
CA ALA A 171 14.13 26.42 13.16
C ALA A 171 12.74 25.85 13.37
N THR A 172 11.91 26.60 14.10
CA THR A 172 10.52 26.23 14.37
C THR A 172 9.58 27.19 13.69
N VAL A 173 8.54 26.70 13.06
CA VAL A 173 7.46 27.48 12.45
C VAL A 173 6.12 27.06 13.02
N THR A 174 5.18 28.01 13.11
CA THR A 174 3.80 27.73 13.50
C THR A 174 2.90 27.94 12.30
N LEU A 175 2.11 26.93 11.96
CA LEU A 175 1.17 26.92 10.84
C LEU A 175 -0.26 27.12 11.35
N PRO A 176 -1.01 28.09 10.81
CA PRO A 176 -2.44 28.17 11.05
C PRO A 176 -3.16 27.03 10.33
N LEU A 177 -4.13 26.41 10.99
CA LEU A 177 -4.89 25.29 10.43
C LEU A 177 -6.24 25.80 9.88
N GLU A 178 -6.17 26.51 8.76
CA GLU A 178 -7.35 27.03 8.07
C GLU A 178 -8.22 25.89 7.50
N GLY A 179 -9.52 26.10 7.45
CA GLY A 179 -10.49 25.16 6.90
C GLY A 179 -10.84 23.96 7.80
N VAL A 180 -10.22 23.84 8.97
CA VAL A 180 -10.47 22.79 9.95
C VAL A 180 -10.55 23.33 11.37
N VAL A 181 -11.16 22.55 12.27
CA VAL A 181 -11.18 22.83 13.72
C VAL A 181 -10.74 21.55 14.45
N LEU A 182 -9.57 21.58 15.05
CA LEU A 182 -9.01 20.40 15.74
C LEU A 182 -9.78 20.02 17.00
N LYS A 183 -10.34 21.00 17.71
CA LYS A 183 -11.12 20.74 18.92
C LYS A 183 -12.30 19.81 18.62
N ASN A 184 -12.29 18.62 19.21
CA ASN A 184 -13.28 17.56 18.99
C ASN A 184 -13.30 16.92 17.60
N ALA A 185 -12.33 17.14 16.73
CA ALA A 185 -12.27 16.55 15.39
C ALA A 185 -12.40 15.02 15.43
N ALA A 186 -11.62 14.34 16.28
CA ALA A 186 -11.71 12.87 16.43
C ALA A 186 -13.08 12.39 16.89
N LYS A 187 -13.77 13.13 17.78
CA LYS A 187 -15.14 12.81 18.22
C LYS A 187 -16.18 13.00 17.11
N ALA A 188 -15.91 13.93 16.19
CA ALA A 188 -16.74 14.14 15.00
C ALA A 188 -16.44 13.12 13.87
N GLY A 189 -15.52 12.19 14.08
CA GLY A 189 -15.10 11.22 13.06
C GLY A 189 -14.21 11.85 11.98
N GLU A 190 -13.56 12.99 12.26
CA GLU A 190 -12.70 13.70 11.32
C GLU A 190 -11.24 13.30 11.52
N GLU A 191 -10.53 12.98 10.44
CA GLU A 191 -9.10 12.78 10.37
C GLU A 191 -8.46 14.00 9.72
N ILE A 192 -7.56 14.67 10.43
CA ILE A 192 -6.92 15.92 10.00
C ILE A 192 -5.42 15.69 9.92
N MET A 193 -4.83 16.08 8.79
CA MET A 193 -3.40 15.97 8.52
C MET A 193 -2.86 17.25 7.93
N VAL A 194 -1.55 17.43 7.98
CA VAL A 194 -0.83 18.48 7.27
C VAL A 194 0.21 17.85 6.35
N ASN A 195 0.19 18.23 5.08
CA ASN A 195 1.25 17.95 4.13
C ASN A 195 2.22 19.13 4.13
N LEU A 196 3.50 18.86 4.17
CA LEU A 196 4.58 19.85 4.14
C LEU A 196 5.49 19.59 2.97
N TYR A 197 5.96 20.66 2.36
CA TYR A 197 6.84 20.62 1.21
C TYR A 197 7.90 21.72 1.29
N ALA A 198 9.13 21.42 0.90
CA ALA A 198 10.15 22.40 0.62
C ALA A 198 10.32 22.51 -0.89
N ASP A 199 9.99 23.65 -1.45
CA ASP A 199 10.10 23.94 -2.88
C ASP A 199 11.32 24.83 -3.13
N GLN A 200 12.16 24.49 -4.10
CA GLN A 200 13.32 25.28 -4.51
C GLN A 200 12.86 26.51 -5.28
N ASN A 201 13.35 27.72 -4.90
CA ASN A 201 12.90 28.97 -5.48
C ASN A 201 13.53 29.29 -6.84
N LYS A 202 14.72 28.79 -7.12
CA LYS A 202 15.51 29.06 -8.32
C LYS A 202 15.72 27.82 -9.15
N ALA A 203 15.74 27.96 -10.45
CA ALA A 203 16.19 26.90 -11.34
C ALA A 203 17.69 26.61 -11.13
N THR A 204 18.06 25.34 -11.27
CA THR A 204 19.43 24.84 -11.26
C THR A 204 19.74 24.13 -12.58
N VAL A 205 20.94 23.58 -12.73
CA VAL A 205 21.30 22.78 -13.92
C VAL A 205 20.53 21.45 -14.00
N TRP A 206 19.87 21.02 -12.92
CA TRP A 206 19.19 19.73 -12.82
C TRP A 206 17.70 19.83 -12.51
N SER A 207 17.17 21.01 -12.14
CA SER A 207 15.75 21.21 -11.84
C SER A 207 15.27 22.62 -12.14
N GLU A 208 13.98 22.74 -12.43
CA GLU A 208 13.29 24.01 -12.61
C GLU A 208 12.98 24.67 -11.26
N ALA A 209 12.70 25.98 -11.27
CA ALA A 209 12.18 26.68 -10.11
C ALA A 209 10.82 26.08 -9.68
N GLY A 210 10.62 25.94 -8.37
CA GLY A 210 9.45 25.29 -7.80
C GLY A 210 9.59 23.77 -7.66
N HIS A 211 10.76 23.21 -7.97
CA HIS A 211 11.00 21.78 -7.74
C HIS A 211 10.93 21.44 -6.25
N GLU A 212 10.12 20.43 -5.90
CA GLU A 212 9.98 19.91 -4.55
C GLU A 212 11.22 19.07 -4.18
N VAL A 213 11.96 19.50 -3.16
CA VAL A 213 13.18 18.83 -2.68
C VAL A 213 12.93 17.99 -1.43
N ALA A 214 11.85 18.27 -0.70
CA ALA A 214 11.44 17.47 0.45
C ALA A 214 9.93 17.55 0.64
N SER A 215 9.32 16.47 1.10
CA SER A 215 7.92 16.42 1.50
C SER A 215 7.67 15.43 2.61
N THR A 216 6.65 15.68 3.43
CA THR A 216 6.17 14.78 4.48
C THR A 216 4.73 15.07 4.84
N GLN A 217 4.12 14.16 5.58
CA GLN A 217 2.77 14.34 6.11
C GLN A 217 2.74 14.01 7.59
N PHE A 218 2.01 14.78 8.37
CA PHE A 218 1.76 14.51 9.80
C PHE A 218 0.28 14.43 10.10
N GLU A 219 -0.08 13.46 10.96
CA GLU A 219 -1.40 13.38 11.57
C GLU A 219 -1.50 14.44 12.69
N LEU A 220 -2.55 15.26 12.65
CA LEU A 220 -2.80 16.32 13.65
C LEU A 220 -3.78 15.87 14.74
N ASN A 221 -4.52 14.81 14.52
CA ASN A 221 -5.35 14.13 15.49
C ASN A 221 -5.42 12.64 15.22
N ALA A 222 -5.67 11.86 16.25
CA ALA A 222 -5.80 10.40 16.09
C ALA A 222 -6.92 10.04 15.11
N ARG A 223 -6.65 9.06 14.23
CA ARG A 223 -7.66 8.47 13.35
C ARG A 223 -8.84 7.95 14.19
N PRO A 224 -10.10 8.18 13.80
CA PRO A 224 -11.25 7.60 14.47
C PRO A 224 -11.15 6.07 14.55
N ALA A 225 -11.28 5.51 15.74
CA ALA A 225 -11.07 4.08 15.97
C ALA A 225 -12.19 3.17 15.42
N ALA A 226 -13.36 3.74 15.14
CA ALA A 226 -14.51 2.99 14.67
C ALA A 226 -15.19 3.67 13.47
N LEU A 227 -15.70 2.84 12.58
CA LEU A 227 -16.62 3.32 11.53
C LEU A 227 -17.92 3.84 12.17
N ALA A 228 -18.53 4.80 11.49
CA ALA A 228 -19.84 5.28 11.90
C ALA A 228 -20.85 4.13 11.90
N ALA A 229 -21.64 4.02 12.98
CA ALA A 229 -22.68 3.01 13.07
C ALA A 229 -23.66 3.13 11.90
N ILE A 230 -23.87 2.02 11.19
CA ILE A 230 -24.79 1.97 10.06
C ILE A 230 -26.21 2.03 10.59
N LYS A 231 -26.95 3.06 10.17
CA LYS A 231 -28.38 3.19 10.51
C LYS A 231 -29.21 2.34 9.57
N VAL A 232 -29.95 1.39 10.09
CA VAL A 232 -30.92 0.60 9.32
C VAL A 232 -32.13 1.47 9.00
N ASP A 233 -32.45 1.61 7.73
CA ASP A 233 -33.73 2.24 7.31
C ASP A 233 -34.89 1.28 7.63
N LYS A 234 -35.76 1.69 8.56
CA LYS A 234 -36.93 0.92 8.97
C LYS A 234 -37.96 0.73 7.83
N LYS A 235 -37.87 1.52 6.75
CA LYS A 235 -38.72 1.43 5.58
C LYS A 235 -38.14 0.55 4.47
N ALA A 236 -36.87 0.11 4.59
CA ALA A 236 -36.25 -0.75 3.60
C ALA A 236 -37.00 -2.08 3.49
N GLU A 237 -37.04 -2.64 2.30
CA GLU A 237 -37.60 -3.97 2.01
C GLU A 237 -36.89 -5.02 2.86
N LYS A 238 -37.66 -5.88 3.56
CA LYS A 238 -37.07 -6.91 4.41
C LYS A 238 -36.22 -7.88 3.60
N LEU A 239 -35.16 -8.40 4.22
CA LEU A 239 -34.36 -9.47 3.64
C LEU A 239 -35.17 -10.78 3.63
N ALA A 240 -35.27 -11.41 2.49
CA ALA A 240 -35.74 -12.79 2.33
C ALA A 240 -34.58 -13.76 2.58
N VAL A 241 -34.91 -14.91 3.15
CA VAL A 241 -33.96 -16.00 3.40
C VAL A 241 -34.47 -17.26 2.73
N GLU A 242 -33.64 -17.86 1.87
CA GLU A 242 -33.87 -19.16 1.27
C GLU A 242 -32.71 -20.09 1.73
N ASP A 243 -33.06 -21.04 2.61
CA ASP A 243 -32.12 -21.99 3.16
C ASP A 243 -32.38 -23.39 2.60
N THR A 244 -31.43 -23.90 1.78
CA THR A 244 -31.49 -25.22 1.19
C THR A 244 -30.40 -26.12 1.77
N GLU A 245 -30.35 -27.38 1.39
CA GLU A 245 -29.29 -28.30 1.79
C GLU A 245 -27.90 -27.80 1.33
N LYS A 246 -27.78 -27.18 0.14
CA LYS A 246 -26.50 -26.81 -0.47
C LYS A 246 -26.18 -25.32 -0.37
N THR A 247 -27.19 -24.46 -0.33
CA THR A 247 -26.98 -23.01 -0.41
C THR A 247 -27.85 -22.27 0.59
N LEU A 248 -27.29 -21.17 1.09
CA LEU A 248 -28.03 -20.17 1.84
C LEU A 248 -28.04 -18.88 1.02
N LYS A 249 -29.25 -18.39 0.70
CA LYS A 249 -29.42 -17.10 0.00
C LYS A 249 -30.11 -16.12 0.94
N VAL A 250 -29.60 -14.91 0.99
CA VAL A 250 -30.15 -13.80 1.78
C VAL A 250 -30.20 -12.56 0.93
N GLY A 251 -31.35 -11.90 0.83
CA GLY A 251 -31.36 -10.64 0.08
C GLY A 251 -32.74 -10.02 -0.13
N ASN A 252 -32.70 -8.86 -0.75
CA ASN A 252 -33.82 -8.07 -1.27
C ASN A 252 -33.38 -7.39 -2.58
N LYS A 253 -34.07 -6.35 -3.04
CA LYS A 253 -33.68 -5.61 -4.26
C LYS A 253 -32.35 -4.86 -4.10
N ALA A 254 -32.02 -4.39 -2.88
CA ALA A 254 -30.80 -3.60 -2.64
C ALA A 254 -29.55 -4.46 -2.50
N ILE A 255 -29.66 -5.64 -1.88
CA ILE A 255 -28.56 -6.57 -1.65
C ILE A 255 -29.02 -8.01 -1.80
N ALA A 256 -28.15 -8.86 -2.39
CA ALA A 256 -28.34 -10.31 -2.40
C ALA A 256 -27.00 -11.01 -2.25
N ALA A 257 -26.92 -11.96 -1.31
CA ALA A 257 -25.74 -12.79 -1.08
C ALA A 257 -26.13 -14.27 -1.17
N VAL A 258 -25.20 -15.07 -1.71
CA VAL A 258 -25.33 -16.54 -1.78
C VAL A 258 -24.11 -17.16 -1.14
N PHE A 259 -24.32 -18.09 -0.23
CA PHE A 259 -23.29 -18.85 0.46
C PHE A 259 -23.40 -20.32 0.10
N CYS A 260 -22.27 -20.96 -0.16
CA CYS A 260 -22.16 -22.42 -0.28
C CYS A 260 -22.06 -23.03 1.12
N LYS A 261 -23.02 -23.88 1.49
CA LYS A 261 -23.04 -24.50 2.84
C LYS A 261 -21.97 -25.55 3.04
N GLU A 262 -21.52 -26.19 1.96
CA GLU A 262 -20.45 -27.20 1.99
C GLU A 262 -19.09 -26.57 2.24
N THR A 263 -18.80 -25.42 1.63
CA THR A 263 -17.48 -24.79 1.69
C THR A 263 -17.41 -23.61 2.67
N GLY A 264 -18.55 -23.08 3.10
CA GLY A 264 -18.62 -21.85 3.91
C GLY A 264 -18.19 -20.59 3.14
N VAL A 265 -18.22 -20.60 1.80
CA VAL A 265 -17.79 -19.47 0.97
C VAL A 265 -19.00 -18.67 0.45
N MET A 266 -18.90 -17.35 0.49
CA MET A 266 -19.84 -16.48 -0.22
C MET A 266 -19.52 -16.58 -1.72
N THR A 267 -20.45 -17.11 -2.51
CA THR A 267 -20.27 -17.38 -3.94
C THR A 267 -20.89 -16.33 -4.85
N SER A 268 -21.71 -15.43 -4.31
CA SER A 268 -22.31 -14.29 -5.02
C SER A 268 -22.59 -13.18 -4.02
N LEU A 269 -22.33 -11.95 -4.44
CA LEU A 269 -22.70 -10.74 -3.72
C LEU A 269 -23.16 -9.71 -4.74
N LYS A 270 -24.43 -9.29 -4.65
CA LYS A 270 -25.04 -8.32 -5.57
C LYS A 270 -25.48 -7.08 -4.82
N PHE A 271 -25.21 -5.92 -5.40
CA PHE A 271 -25.79 -4.66 -4.99
C PHE A 271 -26.65 -4.09 -6.11
N ASN A 272 -27.93 -3.83 -5.83
CA ASN A 272 -28.92 -3.38 -6.84
C ASN A 272 -28.90 -4.24 -8.11
N GLY A 273 -28.75 -5.55 -7.94
CA GLY A 273 -28.73 -6.53 -9.03
C GLY A 273 -27.38 -6.69 -9.74
N GLN A 274 -26.40 -5.83 -9.50
CA GLN A 274 -25.05 -5.95 -10.07
C GLN A 274 -24.19 -6.92 -9.26
N GLU A 275 -23.67 -7.96 -9.92
CA GLU A 275 -22.75 -8.92 -9.31
C GLU A 275 -21.38 -8.28 -9.03
N ILE A 276 -20.80 -8.60 -7.88
CA ILE A 276 -19.46 -8.14 -7.46
C ILE A 276 -18.46 -9.29 -7.52
N ILE A 277 -18.81 -10.48 -7.03
CA ILE A 277 -17.93 -11.64 -6.99
C ILE A 277 -17.93 -12.34 -8.36
N ASN A 278 -16.74 -12.66 -8.86
CA ASN A 278 -16.58 -13.43 -10.10
C ASN A 278 -16.46 -14.92 -9.79
N GLY A 279 -17.33 -15.72 -10.39
CA GLY A 279 -17.33 -17.17 -10.21
C GLY A 279 -17.80 -17.58 -8.80
N LYS A 280 -17.00 -18.42 -8.11
CA LYS A 280 -17.33 -18.97 -6.79
C LYS A 280 -16.33 -18.56 -5.71
N ASP A 281 -15.42 -17.65 -6.05
CA ASP A 281 -14.24 -17.34 -5.24
C ASP A 281 -14.45 -15.98 -4.53
N GLY A 282 -15.37 -15.99 -3.56
CA GLY A 282 -15.58 -14.88 -2.65
C GLY A 282 -14.45 -14.75 -1.61
N PHE A 283 -14.67 -13.93 -0.61
CA PHE A 283 -13.65 -13.59 0.36
C PHE A 283 -13.11 -14.81 1.15
N MET A 284 -11.85 -15.10 0.96
CA MET A 284 -11.13 -16.19 1.63
C MET A 284 -9.81 -15.70 2.18
N TYR A 285 -9.36 -16.31 3.29
CA TYR A 285 -8.02 -16.07 3.82
C TYR A 285 -6.94 -16.34 2.79
N ASP A 286 -5.99 -15.41 2.71
CA ASP A 286 -4.76 -15.56 1.92
C ASP A 286 -3.54 -15.14 2.74
N ASN A 287 -2.46 -15.92 2.59
CA ASN A 287 -1.14 -15.63 3.16
C ASN A 287 -0.03 -15.63 2.10
N TYR A 288 -0.38 -15.85 0.85
CA TYR A 288 0.58 -15.97 -0.24
C TYR A 288 0.85 -14.61 -0.89
N ARG A 289 2.10 -14.34 -1.11
CA ARG A 289 2.59 -13.37 -2.06
C ARG A 289 3.84 -13.92 -2.75
N PHE A 290 4.12 -13.45 -3.94
CA PHE A 290 5.37 -13.74 -4.63
C PHE A 290 6.15 -12.45 -4.85
N ILE A 291 7.26 -12.29 -4.15
CA ILE A 291 8.30 -11.30 -4.43
C ILE A 291 9.67 -11.97 -4.35
N GLU A 292 10.68 -11.42 -5.02
CA GLU A 292 12.02 -12.02 -5.07
C GLU A 292 12.67 -12.18 -3.67
N ASN A 293 12.24 -11.39 -2.70
CA ASN A 293 12.73 -11.44 -1.33
C ASN A 293 12.05 -12.53 -0.47
N ASP A 294 11.02 -13.20 -0.96
CA ASP A 294 10.22 -14.19 -0.20
C ASP A 294 10.40 -15.62 -0.74
N ARG A 295 11.60 -16.03 -1.06
CA ARG A 295 11.92 -17.31 -1.72
C ARG A 295 11.33 -18.56 -1.05
N SER A 296 11.03 -18.49 0.24
CA SER A 296 10.45 -19.62 1.01
C SER A 296 8.91 -19.61 1.04
N CYS A 297 8.26 -18.59 0.54
CA CYS A 297 6.79 -18.51 0.54
C CYS A 297 6.20 -19.51 -0.46
N LYS A 298 5.29 -20.37 0.01
CA LYS A 298 4.61 -21.35 -0.81
C LYS A 298 3.15 -20.97 -1.02
N PRO A 299 2.59 -21.23 -2.22
CA PRO A 299 1.18 -21.02 -2.48
C PRO A 299 0.27 -21.84 -1.55
N GLY A 300 -0.89 -21.31 -1.29
CA GLY A 300 -1.93 -21.96 -0.51
C GLY A 300 -2.16 -21.28 0.83
N ASN A 301 -3.41 -21.28 1.25
CA ASN A 301 -3.84 -20.64 2.49
C ASN A 301 -3.94 -21.60 3.68
N GLY A 302 -3.76 -22.89 3.44
CA GLY A 302 -3.83 -23.94 4.47
C GLY A 302 -5.23 -24.20 5.02
N LEU A 303 -6.28 -23.68 4.37
CA LEU A 303 -7.67 -23.97 4.70
C LEU A 303 -8.15 -25.26 4.04
N ASP A 304 -9.02 -25.98 4.73
CA ASP A 304 -9.73 -27.13 4.17
C ASP A 304 -10.73 -26.68 3.09
N SER A 305 -11.09 -27.57 2.18
CA SER A 305 -12.12 -27.32 1.17
C SER A 305 -13.53 -27.28 1.77
N ILE A 306 -13.72 -27.88 2.94
CA ILE A 306 -15.00 -27.96 3.65
C ILE A 306 -15.08 -26.89 4.71
N GLY A 307 -16.25 -26.31 4.87
CA GLY A 307 -16.55 -25.29 5.88
C GLY A 307 -17.97 -25.40 6.40
N THR A 308 -18.38 -24.42 7.18
CA THR A 308 -19.75 -24.30 7.68
C THR A 308 -20.34 -22.96 7.31
N CYS A 309 -21.68 -22.93 7.22
CA CYS A 309 -22.45 -21.71 7.00
C CYS A 309 -23.74 -21.83 7.82
N GLU A 310 -23.95 -20.92 8.75
CA GLU A 310 -25.10 -20.93 9.64
C GLU A 310 -25.72 -19.53 9.77
N ILE A 311 -27.03 -19.47 10.02
CA ILE A 311 -27.73 -18.24 10.38
C ILE A 311 -27.61 -18.06 11.88
N VAL A 312 -27.16 -16.88 12.31
CA VAL A 312 -27.11 -16.50 13.73
C VAL A 312 -28.32 -15.62 14.06
N PRO A 313 -28.95 -15.79 15.23
CA PRO A 313 -30.06 -14.93 15.63
C PRO A 313 -29.69 -13.44 15.58
N SER A 314 -30.54 -12.63 14.98
CA SER A 314 -30.34 -11.20 14.79
C SER A 314 -31.54 -10.37 15.21
N LYS A 315 -31.34 -9.06 15.39
CA LYS A 315 -32.39 -8.09 15.72
C LYS A 315 -32.42 -6.97 14.67
N GLY A 316 -33.53 -6.24 14.62
CA GLY A 316 -33.60 -5.01 13.81
C GLY A 316 -33.71 -5.18 12.31
N GLY A 317 -34.10 -6.39 11.82
CA GLY A 317 -34.32 -6.63 10.39
C GLY A 317 -33.05 -6.99 9.61
N SER A 318 -31.87 -7.09 10.24
CA SER A 318 -30.66 -7.67 9.66
C SER A 318 -30.74 -9.20 9.62
N VAL A 319 -29.94 -9.81 8.76
CA VAL A 319 -29.64 -11.25 8.76
C VAL A 319 -28.16 -11.44 8.98
N ILE A 320 -27.81 -12.26 9.98
CA ILE A 320 -26.42 -12.56 10.28
C ILE A 320 -26.10 -13.96 9.78
N VAL A 321 -25.09 -14.07 8.94
CA VAL A 321 -24.56 -15.35 8.44
C VAL A 321 -23.14 -15.50 8.95
N LYS A 322 -22.85 -16.60 9.65
CA LYS A 322 -21.52 -16.95 10.10
C LYS A 322 -20.98 -18.10 9.29
N THR A 323 -19.79 -17.92 8.74
CA THR A 323 -19.06 -18.96 8.02
C THR A 323 -17.78 -19.31 8.76
N THR A 324 -17.43 -20.60 8.75
CA THR A 324 -16.19 -21.09 9.39
C THR A 324 -15.50 -22.06 8.46
N ARG A 325 -14.18 -21.90 8.32
CA ARG A 325 -13.32 -22.87 7.64
C ARG A 325 -12.11 -23.14 8.52
N GLY A 326 -11.83 -24.41 8.77
CA GLY A 326 -10.61 -24.84 9.43
C GLY A 326 -9.54 -25.25 8.44
N GLY A 327 -8.40 -25.72 8.94
CA GLY A 327 -7.30 -26.29 8.17
C GLY A 327 -6.07 -26.48 9.05
N GLN A 328 -5.05 -27.10 8.48
CA GLN A 328 -3.82 -27.39 9.21
C GLN A 328 -2.97 -26.16 9.51
N LEU A 329 -3.02 -25.14 8.63
CA LEU A 329 -2.17 -23.96 8.71
C LEU A 329 -2.93 -22.68 9.09
N ALA A 330 -4.25 -22.73 9.07
CA ALA A 330 -5.08 -21.57 9.40
C ALA A 330 -6.51 -21.96 9.72
N SER A 331 -7.23 -21.06 10.39
CA SER A 331 -8.69 -21.06 10.43
C SER A 331 -9.23 -19.68 10.13
N GLN A 332 -10.44 -19.63 9.57
CA GLN A 332 -11.15 -18.42 9.20
C GLN A 332 -12.57 -18.47 9.74
N VAL A 333 -12.97 -17.40 10.38
CA VAL A 333 -14.37 -17.14 10.76
C VAL A 333 -14.76 -15.80 10.20
N ILE A 334 -15.83 -15.74 9.40
CA ILE A 334 -16.40 -14.47 8.92
C ILE A 334 -17.86 -14.40 9.34
N THR A 335 -18.21 -13.32 10.02
CA THR A 335 -19.59 -12.99 10.36
C THR A 335 -20.06 -11.88 9.41
N TYR A 336 -21.03 -12.20 8.57
CA TYR A 336 -21.64 -11.26 7.64
C TYR A 336 -22.97 -10.76 8.22
N THR A 337 -23.04 -9.48 8.53
CA THR A 337 -24.30 -8.83 8.92
C THR A 337 -24.89 -8.12 7.71
N LEU A 338 -25.86 -8.75 7.07
CA LEU A 338 -26.57 -8.17 5.92
C LEU A 338 -27.67 -7.24 6.42
N LEU A 339 -27.68 -6.01 5.89
CA LEU A 339 -28.66 -4.98 6.24
C LEU A 339 -29.59 -4.71 5.06
N PRO A 340 -30.89 -4.47 5.30
CA PRO A 340 -31.88 -4.30 4.23
C PRO A 340 -31.65 -3.06 3.36
N ASN A 341 -30.81 -2.11 3.80
CA ASN A 341 -30.45 -0.91 3.03
C ASN A 341 -29.34 -1.13 1.99
N GLY A 342 -28.90 -2.36 1.76
CA GLY A 342 -27.84 -2.66 0.80
C GLY A 342 -26.43 -2.56 1.36
N THR A 343 -26.24 -2.84 2.64
CA THR A 343 -24.92 -2.90 3.28
C THR A 343 -24.67 -4.30 3.82
N VAL A 344 -23.43 -4.76 3.75
CA VAL A 344 -22.92 -5.92 4.49
C VAL A 344 -21.75 -5.48 5.37
N ASP A 345 -21.86 -5.76 6.64
CA ASP A 345 -20.74 -5.63 7.60
C ASP A 345 -20.07 -6.99 7.75
N MET A 346 -18.74 -7.01 7.65
CA MET A 346 -17.94 -8.24 7.71
C MET A 346 -16.98 -8.16 8.89
N ASP A 347 -17.25 -8.95 9.90
CA ASP A 347 -16.31 -9.20 11.01
C ASP A 347 -15.49 -10.44 10.69
N VAL A 348 -14.17 -10.27 10.59
CA VAL A 348 -13.24 -11.28 10.08
C VAL A 348 -12.23 -11.64 11.15
N THR A 349 -12.24 -12.91 11.56
CA THR A 349 -11.21 -13.50 12.43
C THR A 349 -10.40 -14.51 11.65
N LEU A 350 -9.11 -14.22 11.49
CA LEU A 350 -8.12 -15.12 10.88
C LEU A 350 -7.18 -15.61 11.99
N THR A 351 -6.98 -16.93 12.07
CA THR A 351 -6.08 -17.55 13.05
C THR A 351 -5.08 -18.41 12.30
N PRO A 352 -3.98 -17.81 11.78
CA PRO A 352 -2.91 -18.56 11.16
C PRO A 352 -2.12 -19.33 12.21
N GLN A 353 -1.56 -20.48 11.81
CA GLN A 353 -0.69 -21.31 12.64
C GLN A 353 0.79 -21.31 12.16
N ALA A 354 1.06 -20.60 11.08
CA ALA A 354 2.43 -20.42 10.59
C ALA A 354 3.22 -19.46 11.49
N LYS A 355 4.50 -19.75 11.70
CA LYS A 355 5.40 -18.90 12.51
C LYS A 355 5.67 -17.53 11.87
N GLU A 356 5.69 -17.48 10.56
CA GLU A 356 5.90 -16.26 9.78
C GLU A 356 4.88 -16.20 8.64
N LEU A 357 4.28 -15.05 8.48
CA LEU A 357 3.34 -14.77 7.41
C LEU A 357 3.88 -13.72 6.45
N ARG A 358 3.45 -13.80 5.19
CA ARG A 358 3.72 -12.77 4.20
C ARG A 358 2.58 -11.76 4.11
N ARG A 359 1.37 -12.26 4.32
CA ARG A 359 0.16 -11.45 4.51
C ARG A 359 -0.81 -12.20 5.43
N ALA A 360 -1.73 -11.48 6.02
CA ALA A 360 -2.88 -12.03 6.73
C ALA A 360 -4.10 -11.19 6.36
N GLY A 361 -4.82 -11.64 5.35
CA GLY A 361 -5.93 -10.89 4.78
C GLY A 361 -6.92 -11.78 4.05
N LEU A 362 -7.77 -11.13 3.27
CA LEU A 362 -8.74 -11.76 2.41
C LEU A 362 -8.40 -11.50 0.95
N VAL A 363 -8.55 -12.52 0.13
CA VAL A 363 -8.57 -12.41 -1.33
C VAL A 363 -9.95 -12.72 -1.85
N ALA A 364 -10.38 -12.00 -2.89
CA ALA A 364 -11.61 -12.27 -3.63
C ALA A 364 -11.41 -12.01 -5.12
N ASN A 365 -12.04 -12.83 -5.96
CA ASN A 365 -12.13 -12.57 -7.38
C ASN A 365 -13.35 -11.67 -7.64
N ILE A 366 -13.13 -10.49 -8.18
CA ILE A 366 -14.12 -9.48 -8.48
C ILE A 366 -14.42 -9.50 -9.98
N VAL A 367 -15.66 -9.22 -10.37
CA VAL A 367 -16.05 -9.17 -11.79
C VAL A 367 -15.17 -8.19 -12.58
N PRO A 368 -14.73 -8.53 -13.81
CA PRO A 368 -13.69 -7.79 -14.53
C PRO A 368 -14.12 -6.39 -14.98
N GLY A 369 -15.40 -6.05 -14.89
CA GLY A 369 -15.94 -4.74 -15.29
C GLY A 369 -15.72 -3.60 -14.29
N LEU A 370 -15.35 -3.88 -13.03
CA LEU A 370 -15.19 -2.88 -11.97
C LEU A 370 -13.78 -2.30 -11.95
N ARG A 371 -13.35 -1.68 -13.03
CA ARG A 371 -11.95 -1.28 -13.24
C ARG A 371 -11.56 0.09 -12.72
N ASN A 372 -12.51 0.97 -12.41
CA ASN A 372 -12.21 2.28 -11.82
C ASN A 372 -11.99 2.10 -10.33
N VAL A 373 -10.88 2.60 -9.84
CA VAL A 373 -10.44 2.48 -8.43
C VAL A 373 -10.35 3.88 -7.84
N ASN A 374 -11.18 4.15 -6.83
CA ASN A 374 -11.02 5.34 -6.00
C ASN A 374 -10.75 4.89 -4.58
N TYR A 375 -9.77 5.49 -3.94
CA TYR A 375 -9.39 5.06 -2.60
C TYR A 375 -8.93 6.21 -1.71
N TRP A 376 -9.11 6.03 -0.42
CA TRP A 376 -8.56 6.87 0.63
C TRP A 376 -7.59 6.02 1.45
N ALA A 377 -6.31 6.20 1.19
CA ALA A 377 -5.19 5.42 1.73
C ALA A 377 -3.87 6.17 1.50
N TYR A 378 -2.73 5.58 1.84
CA TYR A 378 -1.43 6.03 1.34
C TYR A 378 -1.35 5.87 -0.18
N GLY A 379 -0.81 6.86 -0.86
CA GLY A 379 -0.68 6.88 -2.31
C GLY A 379 0.12 8.10 -2.80
N PRO A 380 0.15 8.35 -4.14
CA PRO A 380 -0.53 7.58 -5.20
C PRO A 380 0.16 6.26 -5.55
N ASP A 381 1.47 6.12 -5.31
CA ASP A 381 2.26 4.96 -5.67
C ASP A 381 2.06 3.78 -4.72
N GLU A 382 2.45 2.57 -5.17
CA GLU A 382 2.47 1.42 -4.28
C GLU A 382 3.40 1.67 -3.09
N ASN A 383 2.99 1.15 -1.96
CA ASN A 383 3.72 1.33 -0.72
C ASN A 383 3.51 0.13 0.22
N TYR A 384 4.45 -0.03 1.13
CA TYR A 384 4.51 -1.12 2.10
C TYR A 384 4.94 -0.54 3.44
N ASN A 385 4.70 -1.24 4.53
CA ASN A 385 4.99 -0.72 5.86
C ASN A 385 6.46 -0.34 6.10
N ASP A 386 7.41 -0.92 5.34
CA ASP A 386 8.85 -0.60 5.34
C ASP A 386 9.31 0.22 4.11
N ARG A 387 8.36 0.73 3.30
CA ARG A 387 8.60 1.55 2.12
C ARG A 387 7.38 2.43 1.82
N LYS A 388 7.22 3.54 2.52
CA LYS A 388 6.06 4.45 2.35
C LYS A 388 6.36 5.94 2.57
N GLU A 389 7.61 6.31 2.80
CA GLU A 389 8.01 7.70 3.09
C GLU A 389 7.72 8.65 1.94
N SER A 390 7.64 8.14 0.71
CA SER A 390 7.28 8.92 -0.49
C SER A 390 5.77 9.10 -0.69
N THR A 391 4.93 8.53 0.16
CA THR A 391 3.48 8.51 -0.01
C THR A 391 2.77 9.26 1.11
N MET A 392 1.59 9.76 0.81
CA MET A 392 0.75 10.51 1.75
C MET A 392 -0.66 9.92 1.77
N VAL A 393 -1.30 9.96 2.93
CA VAL A 393 -2.72 9.61 3.03
C VAL A 393 -3.56 10.68 2.34
N GLY A 394 -4.31 10.26 1.35
CA GLY A 394 -5.15 11.14 0.54
C GLY A 394 -6.23 10.35 -0.20
N ARG A 395 -7.06 11.06 -0.96
CA ARG A 395 -8.03 10.45 -1.87
C ARG A 395 -7.48 10.47 -3.28
N TYR A 396 -7.35 9.28 -3.85
CA TYR A 396 -6.75 9.05 -5.15
C TYR A 396 -7.71 8.33 -6.08
N GLN A 397 -7.52 8.56 -7.38
CA GLN A 397 -8.26 7.89 -8.44
C GLN A 397 -7.28 7.23 -9.40
N THR A 398 -7.55 6.00 -9.75
CA THR A 398 -6.74 5.20 -10.66
C THR A 398 -7.59 4.14 -11.33
N THR A 399 -6.98 3.24 -12.06
CA THR A 399 -7.63 2.04 -12.60
C THR A 399 -6.91 0.78 -12.13
N VAL A 400 -7.58 -0.36 -12.23
CA VAL A 400 -6.96 -1.67 -11.96
C VAL A 400 -5.71 -1.88 -12.82
N ASP A 401 -5.70 -1.36 -14.05
CA ASP A 401 -4.53 -1.45 -14.94
C ASP A 401 -3.39 -0.55 -14.50
N ASP A 402 -3.68 0.67 -14.03
CA ASP A 402 -2.67 1.63 -13.58
C ASP A 402 -2.12 1.31 -12.18
N MET A 403 -2.73 0.36 -11.45
CA MET A 403 -2.14 -0.19 -10.23
C MET A 403 -1.01 -1.19 -10.49
N VAL A 404 -0.85 -1.63 -11.74
CA VAL A 404 0.24 -2.52 -12.15
C VAL A 404 1.55 -1.75 -12.17
N VAL A 405 2.54 -2.24 -11.41
CA VAL A 405 3.90 -1.68 -11.42
C VAL A 405 4.80 -2.56 -12.28
N TYR A 406 5.60 -1.94 -13.12
CA TYR A 406 6.54 -2.67 -13.96
C TYR A 406 7.73 -3.17 -13.12
N TYR A 407 7.81 -4.48 -12.97
CA TYR A 407 8.98 -5.19 -12.50
C TYR A 407 9.46 -6.13 -13.59
N GLN A 408 10.76 -6.20 -13.86
CA GLN A 408 11.30 -7.04 -14.94
C GLN A 408 10.81 -8.49 -14.84
N LYS A 409 10.81 -9.06 -13.66
CA LYS A 409 10.12 -10.30 -13.31
C LYS A 409 8.79 -9.96 -12.63
N PRO A 410 7.63 -10.34 -13.21
CA PRO A 410 6.33 -10.14 -12.57
C PRO A 410 6.30 -10.69 -11.16
N GLN A 411 5.71 -9.94 -10.25
CA GLN A 411 5.59 -10.33 -8.84
C GLN A 411 4.44 -9.59 -8.17
N SER A 412 4.10 -9.96 -6.93
CA SER A 412 3.07 -9.26 -6.16
C SER A 412 3.41 -7.78 -6.05
N MET A 413 2.44 -6.93 -6.36
CA MET A 413 2.60 -5.48 -6.52
C MET A 413 1.32 -4.72 -6.22
N GLY A 414 1.38 -3.39 -6.29
CA GLY A 414 0.20 -2.54 -6.24
C GLY A 414 -0.40 -2.32 -4.87
N ASN A 415 0.27 -2.75 -3.79
CA ASN A 415 -0.23 -2.57 -2.42
C ASN A 415 -0.36 -1.08 -2.04
N ARG A 416 -1.38 -0.75 -1.26
CA ARG A 416 -1.62 0.56 -0.64
C ARG A 416 -1.93 0.37 0.83
N GLU A 417 -1.07 0.90 1.71
CA GLU A 417 -1.23 0.84 3.16
C GLU A 417 -2.28 1.83 3.67
N GLY A 418 -2.80 1.56 4.85
CA GLY A 418 -3.64 2.49 5.57
C GLY A 418 -4.97 2.79 4.88
N LEU A 419 -5.63 1.79 4.34
CA LEU A 419 -6.93 1.91 3.70
C LEU A 419 -8.00 2.42 4.68
N ARG A 420 -8.76 3.42 4.26
CA ARG A 420 -9.98 3.91 4.91
C ARG A 420 -11.21 3.60 4.07
N GLU A 421 -11.09 3.84 2.77
CA GLU A 421 -12.20 3.66 1.83
C GLU A 421 -11.64 3.21 0.47
N LEU A 422 -12.31 2.26 -0.14
CA LEU A 422 -12.06 1.79 -1.50
C LEU A 422 -13.38 1.72 -2.25
N THR A 423 -13.41 2.22 -3.47
CA THR A 423 -14.55 2.10 -4.38
C THR A 423 -14.07 1.47 -5.68
N LEU A 424 -14.69 0.37 -6.06
CA LEU A 424 -14.50 -0.28 -7.36
C LEU A 424 -15.77 -0.10 -8.19
N THR A 425 -15.66 0.53 -9.36
CA THR A 425 -16.83 0.82 -10.22
C THR A 425 -16.58 0.50 -11.68
N ASP A 426 -17.68 0.29 -12.39
CA ASP A 426 -17.71 0.22 -13.85
C ASP A 426 -17.64 1.62 -14.49
N ALA A 427 -17.67 1.67 -15.82
CA ALA A 427 -17.67 2.92 -16.59
C ALA A 427 -18.93 3.81 -16.36
N LYS A 428 -19.97 3.26 -15.73
CA LYS A 428 -21.20 4.00 -15.38
C LYS A 428 -21.22 4.44 -13.92
N GLY A 429 -20.12 4.22 -13.19
CA GLY A 429 -20.00 4.55 -11.77
C GLY A 429 -20.75 3.60 -10.83
N LYS A 430 -21.18 2.44 -11.29
CA LYS A 430 -21.83 1.41 -10.47
C LYS A 430 -20.79 0.42 -9.96
N GLY A 431 -20.95 -0.06 -8.73
CA GLY A 431 -20.02 -1.03 -8.16
C GLY A 431 -20.15 -1.16 -6.64
N VAL A 432 -19.05 -1.28 -5.95
CA VAL A 432 -18.97 -1.52 -4.51
C VAL A 432 -18.07 -0.46 -3.82
N ARG A 433 -18.49 -0.05 -2.64
CA ARG A 433 -17.68 0.75 -1.70
C ARG A 433 -17.36 -0.11 -0.49
N ILE A 434 -16.11 -0.10 -0.10
CA ILE A 434 -15.57 -0.82 1.06
C ILE A 434 -15.00 0.22 2.02
N GLU A 435 -15.39 0.17 3.27
CA GLU A 435 -14.82 0.96 4.37
C GLU A 435 -14.15 0.03 5.36
N THR A 436 -13.00 0.41 5.89
CA THR A 436 -12.20 -0.43 6.77
C THR A 436 -11.86 0.25 8.09
N GLN A 437 -11.69 -0.55 9.13
CA GLN A 437 -11.16 -0.14 10.43
C GLN A 437 -9.72 -0.59 10.61
N GLY A 438 -8.94 0.15 11.39
CA GLY A 438 -7.57 -0.22 11.74
C GLY A 438 -6.58 -0.07 10.59
N GLU A 439 -5.43 -0.70 10.75
CA GLU A 439 -4.35 -0.73 9.77
C GLU A 439 -4.62 -1.83 8.73
N VAL A 440 -5.22 -1.44 7.63
CA VAL A 440 -5.58 -2.34 6.52
C VAL A 440 -4.89 -1.87 5.26
N SER A 441 -4.42 -2.79 4.45
CA SER A 441 -3.90 -2.50 3.11
C SER A 441 -4.74 -3.18 2.04
N PHE A 442 -4.58 -2.76 0.78
CA PHE A 442 -5.26 -3.38 -0.35
C PHE A 442 -4.42 -3.37 -1.62
N SER A 443 -4.75 -4.28 -2.52
CA SER A 443 -4.38 -4.20 -3.94
C SER A 443 -5.54 -4.72 -4.80
N ALA A 444 -5.68 -4.19 -6.02
CA ALA A 444 -6.67 -4.63 -6.99
C ALA A 444 -6.00 -4.75 -8.37
N LEU A 445 -5.72 -5.96 -8.82
CA LEU A 445 -4.91 -6.23 -9.99
C LEU A 445 -5.65 -7.10 -11.01
N PRO A 446 -5.34 -6.97 -12.32
CA PRO A 446 -5.87 -7.85 -13.36
C PRO A 446 -5.13 -9.21 -13.41
N TYR A 447 -4.36 -9.53 -12.39
CA TYR A 447 -3.54 -10.74 -12.26
C TYR A 447 -3.62 -11.27 -10.84
N ASN A 448 -3.66 -12.60 -10.68
CA ASN A 448 -3.45 -13.21 -9.38
C ASN A 448 -1.96 -13.48 -9.12
N ASP A 449 -1.58 -13.65 -7.85
CA ASP A 449 -0.19 -13.82 -7.44
C ASP A 449 0.46 -15.08 -8.03
N MET A 450 -0.30 -16.14 -8.27
CA MET A 450 0.20 -17.37 -8.90
C MET A 450 0.52 -17.15 -10.38
N HIS A 451 -0.26 -16.35 -11.07
CA HIS A 451 0.00 -15.97 -12.46
C HIS A 451 1.27 -15.12 -12.55
N LEU A 452 1.40 -14.11 -11.67
CA LEU A 452 2.61 -13.30 -11.56
C LEU A 452 3.86 -14.17 -11.29
N ALA A 453 3.78 -15.10 -10.34
CA ALA A 453 4.89 -15.97 -9.96
C ALA A 453 5.39 -16.86 -11.10
N LYS A 454 4.49 -17.36 -11.97
CA LYS A 454 4.81 -18.29 -13.04
C LYS A 454 5.32 -17.61 -14.33
N THR A 455 5.13 -16.31 -14.47
CA THR A 455 5.47 -15.57 -15.70
C THR A 455 6.85 -14.96 -15.55
N ASN A 456 7.71 -15.05 -16.57
CA ASN A 456 9.08 -14.51 -16.51
C ASN A 456 9.17 -13.04 -16.93
N HIS A 457 8.26 -12.57 -17.78
CA HIS A 457 8.30 -11.20 -18.31
C HIS A 457 6.94 -10.53 -18.26
N MET A 458 6.91 -9.23 -18.01
CA MET A 458 5.66 -8.45 -17.96
C MET A 458 4.87 -8.51 -19.28
N TYR A 459 5.55 -8.54 -20.44
CA TYR A 459 4.90 -8.61 -21.75
C TYR A 459 4.25 -9.97 -22.06
N GLU A 460 4.53 -11.00 -21.28
CA GLU A 460 3.91 -12.32 -21.37
C GLU A 460 2.60 -12.42 -20.57
N LEU A 461 2.37 -11.49 -19.64
CA LEU A 461 1.19 -11.51 -18.79
C LEU A 461 -0.09 -11.29 -19.59
N LYS A 462 -1.03 -12.19 -19.43
CA LYS A 462 -2.39 -12.07 -19.95
C LYS A 462 -3.33 -11.79 -18.78
N LYS A 463 -4.19 -10.78 -18.95
CA LYS A 463 -5.17 -10.43 -17.90
C LYS A 463 -6.05 -11.62 -17.56
N ASP A 464 -6.23 -11.85 -16.26
CA ASP A 464 -7.19 -12.84 -15.77
C ASP A 464 -8.63 -12.39 -16.11
N PRO A 465 -9.59 -13.30 -16.20
CA PRO A 465 -11.01 -12.97 -16.48
C PRO A 465 -11.71 -12.36 -15.25
N PHE A 466 -10.97 -11.89 -14.26
CA PHE A 466 -11.41 -11.26 -13.02
C PHE A 466 -10.37 -10.26 -12.53
N ILE A 467 -10.76 -9.48 -11.53
CA ILE A 467 -9.86 -8.63 -10.76
C ILE A 467 -9.57 -9.35 -9.46
N THR A 468 -8.29 -9.56 -9.14
CA THR A 468 -7.87 -10.06 -7.83
C THR A 468 -7.83 -8.90 -6.85
N LEU A 469 -8.74 -8.90 -5.89
CA LEU A 469 -8.81 -7.93 -4.80
C LEU A 469 -8.25 -8.56 -3.54
N HIS A 470 -7.24 -7.95 -2.98
CA HIS A 470 -6.74 -8.23 -1.63
C HIS A 470 -7.17 -7.13 -0.65
N ILE A 471 -7.60 -7.54 0.54
CA ILE A 471 -7.83 -6.68 1.71
C ILE A 471 -7.08 -7.32 2.87
N ASP A 472 -5.95 -6.73 3.25
CA ASP A 472 -5.01 -7.33 4.20
C ASP A 472 -5.06 -6.60 5.54
N GLY A 473 -5.39 -7.30 6.62
CA GLY A 473 -5.28 -6.80 7.98
C GLY A 473 -3.82 -6.66 8.44
N LYS A 474 -2.92 -7.45 7.86
CA LYS A 474 -1.47 -7.36 8.04
C LYS A 474 -0.75 -7.71 6.73
N TYR A 475 0.26 -6.92 6.40
CA TYR A 475 1.14 -7.16 5.25
C TYR A 475 2.60 -6.99 5.68
N ARG A 476 3.44 -7.98 5.39
CA ARG A 476 4.86 -7.95 5.75
C ARG A 476 5.62 -6.98 4.87
N GLY A 477 6.59 -6.27 5.42
CA GLY A 477 7.53 -5.45 4.65
C GLY A 477 8.21 -6.21 3.52
N VAL A 478 8.72 -5.50 2.53
CA VAL A 478 9.36 -6.09 1.35
C VAL A 478 10.83 -6.43 1.55
N GLY A 479 11.55 -5.72 2.44
CA GLY A 479 12.95 -6.00 2.76
C GLY A 479 13.89 -5.91 1.56
N ASN A 480 15.06 -6.56 1.69
CA ASN A 480 16.14 -6.63 0.68
C ASN A 480 16.72 -8.04 0.56
N ALA A 481 15.99 -9.08 0.93
CA ALA A 481 16.53 -10.42 1.17
C ALA A 481 17.03 -11.16 -0.07
N SER A 482 16.89 -10.60 -1.29
CA SER A 482 17.50 -11.18 -2.50
C SER A 482 19.05 -11.20 -2.41
N CYS A 483 19.66 -10.13 -1.89
CA CYS A 483 21.10 -10.04 -1.59
C CYS A 483 21.42 -9.20 -0.37
N GLY A 484 20.42 -8.65 0.31
CA GLY A 484 20.56 -7.83 1.52
C GLY A 484 19.88 -8.44 2.73
N PRO A 485 19.74 -7.67 3.81
CA PRO A 485 19.02 -8.10 5.00
C PRO A 485 17.54 -8.27 4.71
N ASP A 486 16.94 -9.22 5.40
CA ASP A 486 15.51 -9.44 5.40
C ASP A 486 14.75 -8.25 6.00
N THR A 487 13.43 -8.29 5.88
CA THR A 487 12.52 -7.37 6.57
C THR A 487 12.84 -7.30 8.06
N MET A 488 12.92 -6.10 8.62
CA MET A 488 13.13 -5.92 10.06
C MET A 488 11.98 -6.50 10.89
N GLU A 489 12.27 -6.93 12.11
CA GLU A 489 11.28 -7.58 12.99
C GLU A 489 9.99 -6.76 13.17
N LYS A 490 10.10 -5.43 13.30
CA LYS A 490 8.95 -4.53 13.44
C LYS A 490 8.01 -4.50 12.23
N TYR A 491 8.47 -4.97 11.07
CA TYR A 491 7.70 -5.04 9.82
C TYR A 491 7.33 -6.47 9.42
N LYS A 492 7.63 -7.45 10.25
CA LYS A 492 7.19 -8.83 10.09
C LYS A 492 5.80 -9.03 10.67
N ILE A 493 5.14 -10.08 10.24
CA ILE A 493 3.91 -10.59 10.85
C ILE A 493 4.30 -11.82 11.65
N VAL A 494 4.19 -11.72 12.96
CA VAL A 494 4.47 -12.78 13.94
C VAL A 494 3.24 -13.05 14.79
#